data_c5df6617695e539c28ea2f60e88c98f7
#
_entry.id   c5df6617695e539c28ea2f60e88c98f7
#
_cell.length_a   1.000
_cell.length_b   1.000
_cell.length_c   1.000
_cell.angle_alpha   90.00
_cell.angle_beta   90.00
_cell.angle_gamma   90.00
#
_symmetry.space_group_name_H-M   'P 1'
#
loop_
_entity.id
_entity.type
_entity.pdbx_description
1 polymer ?
#
loop_
_entity_poly.entity_id
_entity_poly.type
_entity_poly.pdbx_seq_one_letter_code
_entity_poly.pdbx_strand_id
1 'polypeptide(L)'
;MRCWIRYKIRYRIRYKIRYRIRHKIRYKKSSQIRYEIRYKIRHKTVYKNRYKLIHKISYQKLNINVDGCRHLMTTTNDREDIKNLVKNKAHYVSYNLFGTVTGRLTTQRDSNPILTMKAKFRELIKPTNDWFVSLDYNGAEVRTFLSLSGHDQPQEDIHSWNMRHLYGGSPVDRDEAKVRFFSTLYNVNDMSLNGSVYNREGVLSKFYTDGKINTPTGRQIEVEQRKALSYLIQSTTSDLTLDRAVALDKALENTKSKVAFVVHDEVVLDIAEEDKEKIPELKAMFENNKLGNFMANTKAGKSYGKMMELKL
;
A
#
# COMPACT_ATOMS: atom_id res chain seq x y z
N MET A 1 -17.74 -36.75 -39.67
CA MET A 1 -16.87 -35.63 -40.12
C MET A 1 -16.92 -34.39 -39.23
N ARG A 2 -18.11 -33.88 -38.81
CA ARG A 2 -18.21 -32.65 -37.94
C ARG A 2 -17.59 -32.80 -36.55
N CYS A 3 -17.59 -33.98 -35.92
CA CYS A 3 -17.02 -34.20 -34.57
C CYS A 3 -15.49 -34.12 -34.57
N TRP A 4 -14.83 -34.62 -35.62
CA TRP A 4 -13.39 -34.65 -35.78
C TRP A 4 -12.78 -33.25 -36.01
N ILE A 5 -13.53 -32.40 -36.75
CA ILE A 5 -13.14 -30.99 -36.98
C ILE A 5 -13.22 -30.18 -35.68
N ARG A 6 -14.28 -30.36 -34.86
CA ARG A 6 -14.43 -29.72 -33.57
C ARG A 6 -13.32 -30.12 -32.57
N TYR A 7 -12.93 -31.41 -32.59
CA TYR A 7 -11.82 -31.91 -31.75
C TYR A 7 -10.47 -31.30 -32.19
N LYS A 8 -10.18 -31.25 -33.48
CA LYS A 8 -8.94 -30.63 -34.02
C LYS A 8 -8.87 -29.14 -33.76
N ILE A 9 -9.97 -28.42 -33.84
CA ILE A 9 -10.04 -26.98 -33.52
C ILE A 9 -9.83 -26.75 -32.04
N ARG A 10 -10.48 -27.50 -31.14
CA ARG A 10 -10.28 -27.40 -29.67
C ARG A 10 -8.85 -27.76 -29.26
N TYR A 11 -8.25 -28.76 -29.88
CA TYR A 11 -6.87 -29.16 -29.62
C TYR A 11 -5.89 -28.09 -30.09
N ARG A 12 -6.07 -27.54 -31.31
CA ARG A 12 -5.24 -26.44 -31.83
C ARG A 12 -5.36 -25.15 -31.00
N ILE A 13 -6.56 -24.82 -30.53
CA ILE A 13 -6.76 -23.64 -29.65
C ILE A 13 -6.11 -23.88 -28.31
N ARG A 14 -6.28 -25.04 -27.67
CA ARG A 14 -5.60 -25.38 -26.40
C ARG A 14 -4.09 -25.42 -26.55
N TYR A 15 -3.57 -25.95 -27.65
CA TYR A 15 -2.14 -25.98 -27.93
C TYR A 15 -1.57 -24.58 -28.19
N LYS A 16 -2.23 -23.74 -28.99
CA LYS A 16 -1.85 -22.36 -29.24
C LYS A 16 -1.89 -21.50 -27.95
N ILE A 17 -2.90 -21.69 -27.10
CA ILE A 17 -3.00 -21.00 -25.82
C ILE A 17 -1.87 -21.47 -24.89
N ARG A 18 -1.63 -22.78 -24.76
CA ARG A 18 -0.51 -23.32 -23.96
C ARG A 18 0.86 -22.88 -24.51
N TYR A 19 1.03 -22.85 -25.81
CA TYR A 19 2.26 -22.40 -26.46
C TYR A 19 2.47 -20.89 -26.27
N ARG A 20 1.44 -20.04 -26.47
CA ARG A 20 1.52 -18.60 -26.21
C ARG A 20 1.77 -18.29 -24.73
N ILE A 21 1.16 -19.02 -23.82
CA ILE A 21 1.41 -18.87 -22.38
C ILE A 21 2.84 -19.30 -22.06
N ARG A 22 3.32 -20.45 -22.55
CA ARG A 22 4.70 -20.91 -22.36
C ARG A 22 5.72 -19.97 -23.01
N HIS A 23 5.44 -19.43 -24.20
CA HIS A 23 6.32 -18.50 -24.91
C HIS A 23 6.34 -17.12 -24.25
N LYS A 24 5.19 -16.57 -23.80
CA LYS A 24 5.16 -15.36 -22.98
C LYS A 24 5.88 -15.53 -21.64
N ILE A 25 5.76 -16.70 -21.01
CA ILE A 25 6.48 -17.04 -19.77
C ILE A 25 7.99 -17.16 -20.02
N ARG A 26 8.42 -17.66 -21.18
CA ARG A 26 9.83 -17.82 -21.56
C ARG A 26 10.50 -16.51 -21.97
N TYR A 27 9.77 -15.61 -22.65
CA TYR A 27 10.32 -14.35 -23.20
C TYR A 27 10.26 -13.16 -22.25
N LYS A 28 9.37 -13.13 -21.28
CA LYS A 28 9.45 -12.18 -20.18
C LYS A 28 10.15 -12.88 -19.00
N LYS A 29 11.42 -12.59 -18.80
CA LYS A 29 12.21 -12.81 -17.58
C LYS A 29 11.55 -12.11 -16.37
N SER A 30 10.26 -12.24 -16.12
CA SER A 30 9.66 -11.62 -14.98
C SER A 30 9.25 -12.69 -13.97
N SER A 31 10.08 -12.81 -12.94
CA SER A 31 9.67 -13.28 -11.60
C SER A 31 8.26 -12.80 -11.24
N GLN A 32 7.89 -11.64 -11.71
CA GLN A 32 6.60 -10.96 -11.51
C GLN A 32 5.38 -11.69 -12.08
N ILE A 33 5.45 -12.26 -13.31
CA ILE A 33 4.30 -13.01 -13.88
C ILE A 33 4.13 -14.37 -13.17
N ARG A 34 5.24 -15.04 -12.85
CA ARG A 34 5.18 -16.29 -12.07
C ARG A 34 4.63 -16.05 -10.68
N TYR A 35 5.02 -14.96 -10.04
CA TYR A 35 4.52 -14.50 -8.76
C TYR A 35 3.01 -14.20 -8.83
N GLU A 36 2.57 -13.43 -9.82
CA GLU A 36 1.17 -13.06 -10.03
C GLU A 36 0.27 -14.30 -10.19
N ILE A 37 0.69 -15.27 -10.99
CA ILE A 37 -0.07 -16.52 -11.20
C ILE A 37 -0.13 -17.35 -9.91
N ARG A 38 0.99 -17.52 -9.19
CA ARG A 38 1.04 -18.28 -7.94
C ARG A 38 0.25 -17.61 -6.83
N TYR A 39 0.35 -16.30 -6.70
CA TYR A 39 -0.41 -15.52 -5.74
C TYR A 39 -1.92 -15.62 -6.00
N LYS A 40 -2.35 -15.46 -7.25
CA LYS A 40 -3.76 -15.60 -7.67
C LYS A 40 -4.34 -16.98 -7.35
N ILE A 41 -3.56 -18.04 -7.52
CA ILE A 41 -4.02 -19.41 -7.27
C ILE A 41 -4.12 -19.69 -5.76
N ARG A 42 -3.16 -19.27 -4.96
CA ARG A 42 -3.04 -19.61 -3.53
C ARG A 42 -3.95 -18.79 -2.62
N HIS A 43 -4.24 -17.55 -3.00
CA HIS A 43 -5.01 -16.59 -2.19
C HIS A 43 -6.25 -16.05 -2.92
N LYS A 44 -6.94 -16.92 -3.63
CA LYS A 44 -8.04 -16.58 -4.55
C LYS A 44 -9.09 -15.63 -3.95
N THR A 45 -9.48 -15.82 -2.69
CA THR A 45 -10.52 -15.00 -2.06
C THR A 45 -10.00 -13.63 -1.60
N VAL A 46 -8.88 -13.59 -0.88
CA VAL A 46 -8.24 -12.35 -0.41
C VAL A 46 -7.84 -11.50 -1.61
N TYR A 47 -7.18 -12.11 -2.59
CA TYR A 47 -6.82 -11.46 -3.84
C TYR A 47 -8.04 -10.89 -4.58
N LYS A 48 -9.14 -11.65 -4.65
CA LYS A 48 -10.38 -11.22 -5.31
C LYS A 48 -10.95 -9.95 -4.68
N ASN A 49 -10.92 -9.84 -3.35
CA ASN A 49 -11.45 -8.67 -2.65
C ASN A 49 -10.55 -7.44 -2.85
N ARG A 50 -9.23 -7.59 -2.73
CA ARG A 50 -8.27 -6.52 -3.02
C ARG A 50 -8.40 -6.06 -4.47
N TYR A 51 -8.49 -7.00 -5.42
CA TYR A 51 -8.69 -6.68 -6.84
C TYR A 51 -10.00 -5.92 -7.08
N LYS A 52 -11.10 -6.34 -6.45
CA LYS A 52 -12.40 -5.67 -6.56
C LYS A 52 -12.31 -4.23 -6.05
N LEU A 53 -11.71 -4.02 -4.87
CA LEU A 53 -11.51 -2.67 -4.33
C LEU A 53 -10.66 -1.83 -5.27
N ILE A 54 -9.48 -2.29 -5.65
CA ILE A 54 -8.57 -1.57 -6.54
C ILE A 54 -9.22 -1.23 -7.87
N HIS A 55 -9.99 -2.17 -8.44
CA HIS A 55 -10.77 -1.92 -9.63
C HIS A 55 -11.84 -0.84 -9.38
N LYS A 56 -12.62 -0.93 -8.30
CA LYS A 56 -13.65 0.04 -7.93
C LYS A 56 -13.05 1.45 -7.82
N ILE A 57 -11.99 1.65 -7.04
CA ILE A 57 -11.38 2.98 -6.83
C ILE A 57 -10.67 3.48 -8.11
N SER A 58 -10.17 2.59 -8.98
CA SER A 58 -9.55 3.00 -10.25
C SER A 58 -10.55 3.61 -11.25
N TYR A 59 -11.84 3.33 -11.09
CA TYR A 59 -12.91 3.92 -11.90
C TYR A 59 -13.61 5.12 -11.23
N GLN A 60 -13.18 5.51 -10.03
CA GLN A 60 -13.67 6.72 -9.39
C GLN A 60 -12.96 7.95 -9.97
N LYS A 61 -13.75 8.88 -10.51
CA LYS A 61 -13.21 10.14 -10.99
C LYS A 61 -12.81 11.02 -9.82
N LEU A 62 -11.56 11.46 -9.80
CA LEU A 62 -11.07 12.43 -8.83
C LEU A 62 -11.70 13.81 -9.13
N ASN A 63 -12.08 14.52 -8.09
CA ASN A 63 -12.45 15.91 -8.15
C ASN A 63 -11.17 16.77 -8.07
N ILE A 64 -10.65 17.15 -9.23
CA ILE A 64 -9.44 17.98 -9.36
C ILE A 64 -9.87 19.40 -9.67
N ASN A 65 -9.59 20.31 -8.74
CA ASN A 65 -9.85 21.74 -8.91
C ASN A 65 -8.53 22.50 -9.07
N VAL A 66 -8.31 23.05 -10.25
CA VAL A 66 -7.12 23.84 -10.59
C VAL A 66 -7.38 25.36 -10.54
N ASP A 67 -8.57 25.79 -10.15
CA ASP A 67 -8.90 27.21 -10.04
C ASP A 67 -7.99 27.86 -8.97
N GLY A 68 -7.39 28.99 -9.33
CA GLY A 68 -6.51 29.72 -8.43
C GLY A 68 -5.13 29.08 -8.20
N CYS A 69 -4.77 27.99 -8.91
CA CYS A 69 -3.51 27.23 -8.68
C CYS A 69 -2.22 27.94 -9.16
N ARG A 70 -2.29 29.20 -9.63
CA ARG A 70 -1.13 29.96 -10.15
C ARG A 70 0.03 30.00 -9.13
N HIS A 71 -0.27 30.11 -7.86
CA HIS A 71 0.73 30.14 -6.77
C HIS A 71 1.54 28.84 -6.65
N LEU A 72 1.03 27.73 -7.19
CA LEU A 72 1.72 26.43 -7.22
C LEU A 72 2.68 26.28 -8.40
N MET A 73 2.57 27.15 -9.41
CA MET A 73 3.35 27.09 -10.65
C MET A 73 4.67 27.86 -10.53
N THR A 74 5.52 27.46 -9.58
CA THR A 74 6.77 28.18 -9.29
C THR A 74 7.89 27.90 -10.28
N THR A 75 7.85 26.74 -10.95
CA THR A 75 8.84 26.33 -11.96
C THR A 75 8.16 25.89 -13.27
N THR A 76 8.94 25.73 -14.33
CA THR A 76 8.48 25.17 -15.62
C THR A 76 7.92 23.76 -15.44
N ASN A 77 8.60 22.93 -14.62
CA ASN A 77 8.16 21.57 -14.32
C ASN A 77 6.80 21.57 -13.59
N ASP A 78 6.57 22.50 -12.67
CA ASP A 78 5.29 22.62 -11.96
C ASP A 78 4.13 22.95 -12.90
N ARG A 79 4.38 23.82 -13.90
CA ARG A 79 3.37 24.14 -14.93
C ARG A 79 3.03 22.90 -15.77
N GLU A 80 4.03 22.10 -16.11
CA GLU A 80 3.82 20.86 -16.86
C GLU A 80 3.09 19.81 -16.02
N ASP A 81 3.45 19.64 -14.74
CA ASP A 81 2.74 18.76 -13.82
C ASP A 81 1.25 19.13 -13.73
N ILE A 82 0.93 20.41 -13.55
CA ILE A 82 -0.49 20.88 -13.50
C ILE A 82 -1.19 20.65 -14.83
N LYS A 83 -0.56 20.95 -15.97
CA LYS A 83 -1.11 20.63 -17.30
C LYS A 83 -1.42 19.14 -17.45
N ASN A 84 -0.57 18.28 -16.89
CA ASN A 84 -0.79 16.84 -16.93
C ASN A 84 -1.95 16.41 -16.04
N LEU A 85 -2.18 17.07 -14.89
CA LEU A 85 -3.31 16.78 -14.00
C LEU A 85 -4.68 17.08 -14.61
N VAL A 86 -4.80 18.02 -15.54
CA VAL A 86 -6.07 18.35 -16.19
C VAL A 86 -6.43 17.46 -17.38
N LYS A 87 -5.52 16.56 -17.81
CA LYS A 87 -5.82 15.61 -18.88
C LYS A 87 -6.85 14.58 -18.42
N ASN A 88 -7.77 14.18 -19.27
CA ASN A 88 -8.86 13.27 -18.92
C ASN A 88 -8.42 11.99 -18.19
N LYS A 89 -7.31 11.40 -18.60
CA LYS A 89 -6.79 10.18 -17.94
C LYS A 89 -6.25 10.42 -16.53
N ALA A 90 -5.77 11.64 -16.24
CA ALA A 90 -5.26 12.02 -14.92
C ALA A 90 -6.38 12.26 -13.88
N HIS A 91 -7.65 12.25 -14.30
CA HIS A 91 -8.78 12.26 -13.36
C HIS A 91 -9.04 10.90 -12.70
N TYR A 92 -8.31 9.85 -13.06
CA TYR A 92 -8.47 8.51 -12.51
C TYR A 92 -7.13 8.00 -11.98
N VAL A 93 -7.17 7.23 -10.89
CA VAL A 93 -5.99 6.56 -10.35
C VAL A 93 -5.97 5.12 -10.85
N SER A 94 -5.32 4.86 -11.96
CA SER A 94 -5.21 3.50 -12.49
C SER A 94 -4.09 2.75 -11.77
N TYR A 95 -4.45 2.06 -10.70
CA TYR A 95 -3.51 1.27 -9.92
C TYR A 95 -3.09 -0.01 -10.61
N ASN A 96 -1.82 -0.38 -10.40
CA ASN A 96 -1.31 -1.70 -10.70
C ASN A 96 -1.01 -2.46 -9.40
N LEU A 97 -1.84 -3.44 -9.07
CA LEU A 97 -1.71 -4.29 -7.88
C LEU A 97 -0.46 -5.19 -7.91
N PHE A 98 0.14 -5.36 -9.10
CA PHE A 98 1.32 -6.20 -9.34
C PHE A 98 2.50 -5.40 -9.85
N GLY A 99 2.51 -4.10 -9.60
CA GLY A 99 3.57 -3.19 -10.06
C GLY A 99 4.92 -3.44 -9.39
N THR A 100 4.92 -4.00 -8.18
CA THR A 100 6.12 -4.34 -7.42
C THR A 100 6.10 -5.78 -6.92
N VAL A 101 7.29 -6.33 -6.63
CA VAL A 101 7.45 -7.68 -6.05
C VAL A 101 6.89 -7.74 -4.63
N THR A 102 7.01 -6.65 -3.87
CA THR A 102 6.52 -6.54 -2.49
C THR A 102 5.01 -6.30 -2.40
N GLY A 103 4.32 -6.07 -3.54
CA GLY A 103 2.88 -5.83 -3.55
C GLY A 103 2.46 -4.40 -3.24
N ARG A 104 3.42 -3.47 -3.06
CA ARG A 104 3.10 -2.04 -3.04
C ARG A 104 2.46 -1.65 -4.36
N LEU A 105 1.39 -0.88 -4.27
CA LEU A 105 0.71 -0.36 -5.46
C LEU A 105 1.64 0.53 -6.27
N THR A 106 1.49 0.50 -7.58
CA THR A 106 2.03 1.50 -8.51
C THR A 106 0.90 2.05 -9.35
N THR A 107 1.09 3.19 -9.99
CA THR A 107 0.13 3.77 -10.93
C THR A 107 0.60 3.58 -12.37
N GLN A 108 -0.34 3.52 -13.31
CA GLN A 108 -0.03 3.49 -14.74
C GLN A 108 0.43 4.88 -15.22
N ARG A 109 1.24 4.91 -16.27
CA ARG A 109 1.89 6.12 -16.79
C ARG A 109 0.92 7.27 -17.11
N ASP A 110 -0.25 6.95 -17.65
CA ASP A 110 -1.22 7.93 -18.13
C ASP A 110 -2.31 8.27 -17.09
N SER A 111 -2.17 7.80 -15.84
CA SER A 111 -3.14 8.02 -14.77
C SER A 111 -2.67 9.08 -13.78
N ASN A 112 -3.53 9.46 -12.84
CA ASN A 112 -3.15 10.37 -11.77
C ASN A 112 -1.95 9.80 -10.98
N PRO A 113 -0.85 10.55 -10.83
CA PRO A 113 0.33 10.09 -10.13
C PRO A 113 0.19 10.23 -8.60
N ILE A 114 -0.96 9.86 -8.01
CA ILE A 114 -1.28 10.09 -6.60
C ILE A 114 -0.19 9.59 -5.64
N LEU A 115 0.47 8.47 -5.99
CA LEU A 115 1.53 7.87 -5.16
C LEU A 115 2.83 8.68 -5.14
N THR A 116 3.08 9.47 -6.17
CA THR A 116 4.32 10.26 -6.34
C THR A 116 4.05 11.76 -6.47
N MET A 117 2.79 12.17 -6.26
CA MET A 117 2.36 13.56 -6.38
C MET A 117 3.10 14.44 -5.38
N LYS A 118 3.69 15.54 -5.85
CA LYS A 118 4.31 16.55 -4.98
C LYS A 118 3.30 17.07 -3.96
N ALA A 119 3.72 17.21 -2.71
CA ALA A 119 2.85 17.60 -1.59
C ALA A 119 2.03 18.87 -1.90
N LYS A 120 2.64 19.89 -2.52
CA LYS A 120 1.97 21.13 -2.89
C LYS A 120 0.79 20.96 -3.86
N PHE A 121 0.78 19.91 -4.69
CA PHE A 121 -0.31 19.68 -5.66
C PHE A 121 -1.48 18.87 -5.07
N ARG A 122 -1.28 18.23 -3.91
CA ARG A 122 -2.33 17.49 -3.24
C ARG A 122 -3.52 18.34 -2.87
N GLU A 123 -3.33 19.66 -2.65
CA GLU A 123 -4.42 20.58 -2.36
C GLU A 123 -5.41 20.76 -3.53
N LEU A 124 -5.03 20.40 -4.76
CA LEU A 124 -5.89 20.43 -5.93
C LEU A 124 -6.93 19.30 -5.94
N ILE A 125 -6.72 18.25 -5.16
CA ILE A 125 -7.65 17.12 -5.06
C ILE A 125 -8.63 17.41 -3.94
N LYS A 126 -9.92 17.48 -4.31
CA LYS A 126 -11.04 17.78 -3.41
C LYS A 126 -11.90 16.53 -3.20
N PRO A 127 -12.60 16.40 -2.07
CA PRO A 127 -13.60 15.35 -1.91
C PRO A 127 -14.74 15.54 -2.92
N THR A 128 -15.41 14.44 -3.26
CA THR A 128 -16.66 14.47 -4.03
C THR A 128 -17.85 14.71 -3.10
N ASN A 129 -17.75 14.15 -1.88
CA ASN A 129 -18.65 14.43 -0.77
C ASN A 129 -18.17 15.70 -0.02
N ASP A 130 -18.18 15.66 1.30
CA ASP A 130 -17.90 16.84 2.13
C ASP A 130 -16.46 16.91 2.63
N TRP A 131 -15.85 15.77 2.98
CA TRP A 131 -14.56 15.72 3.65
C TRP A 131 -13.67 14.58 3.14
N PHE A 132 -12.38 14.85 3.00
CA PHE A 132 -11.41 13.76 3.08
C PHE A 132 -11.08 13.45 4.52
N VAL A 133 -11.03 12.15 4.84
CA VAL A 133 -10.48 11.63 6.10
C VAL A 133 -9.38 10.68 5.72
N SER A 134 -8.16 10.96 6.18
CA SER A 134 -6.98 10.13 6.01
C SER A 134 -6.75 9.30 7.24
N LEU A 135 -6.55 8.01 7.05
CA LEU A 135 -6.10 7.05 8.05
C LEU A 135 -4.72 6.56 7.63
N ASP A 136 -3.69 6.94 8.37
CA ASP A 136 -2.28 6.67 8.07
C ASP A 136 -1.61 5.99 9.26
N TYR A 137 -1.03 4.81 9.07
CA TYR A 137 -0.36 4.11 10.16
C TYR A 137 0.83 4.90 10.68
N ASN A 138 0.86 5.11 11.96
CA ASN A 138 2.01 5.68 12.66
C ASN A 138 3.20 4.71 12.60
N GLY A 139 4.06 4.85 11.57
CA GLY A 139 5.22 4.01 11.36
C GLY A 139 4.91 2.55 11.00
N ALA A 140 4.10 2.33 9.99
CA ALA A 140 3.60 1.00 9.55
C ALA A 140 4.67 -0.09 9.46
N GLU A 141 5.81 0.16 8.81
CA GLU A 141 6.90 -0.81 8.66
C GLU A 141 7.57 -1.14 10.00
N VAL A 142 7.73 -0.14 10.87
CA VAL A 142 8.29 -0.30 12.22
C VAL A 142 7.40 -1.19 13.06
N ARG A 143 6.10 -0.90 13.08
CA ARG A 143 5.07 -1.69 13.79
C ARG A 143 4.97 -3.11 13.24
N THR A 144 5.05 -3.26 11.92
CA THR A 144 5.10 -4.59 11.29
C THR A 144 6.30 -5.38 11.78
N PHE A 145 7.50 -4.78 11.82
CA PHE A 145 8.70 -5.47 12.29
C PHE A 145 8.60 -5.84 13.78
N LEU A 146 8.09 -4.94 14.62
CA LEU A 146 7.88 -5.19 16.04
C LEU A 146 6.97 -6.41 16.27
N SER A 147 5.83 -6.47 15.57
CA SER A 147 4.93 -7.62 15.63
C SER A 147 5.56 -8.92 15.12
N LEU A 148 6.30 -8.87 14.01
CA LEU A 148 7.00 -10.04 13.49
C LEU A 148 8.07 -10.55 14.46
N SER A 149 8.63 -9.67 15.28
CA SER A 149 9.56 -9.99 16.36
C SER A 149 8.86 -10.57 17.60
N GLY A 150 7.53 -10.56 17.64
CA GLY A 150 6.73 -11.17 18.71
C GLY A 150 6.39 -10.21 19.87
N HIS A 151 6.46 -8.92 19.66
CA HIS A 151 6.14 -7.90 20.67
C HIS A 151 4.79 -7.23 20.42
N ASP A 152 4.16 -6.81 21.52
CA ASP A 152 2.92 -6.04 21.49
C ASP A 152 3.14 -4.63 20.93
N GLN A 153 2.06 -4.01 20.45
CA GLN A 153 2.09 -2.69 19.86
C GLN A 153 1.99 -1.59 20.92
N PRO A 154 2.95 -0.65 21.00
CA PRO A 154 2.80 0.51 21.85
C PRO A 154 1.65 1.40 21.37
N GLN A 155 0.84 1.90 22.31
CA GLN A 155 -0.28 2.81 22.05
C GLN A 155 0.17 4.28 22.05
N GLU A 156 1.30 4.54 21.41
CA GLU A 156 1.92 5.86 21.28
C GLU A 156 2.69 5.97 19.96
N ASP A 157 3.24 7.14 19.66
CA ASP A 157 4.11 7.33 18.49
C ASP A 157 5.29 6.36 18.54
N ILE A 158 5.39 5.48 17.54
CA ILE A 158 6.40 4.41 17.53
C ILE A 158 7.83 4.93 17.44
N HIS A 159 8.05 6.11 16.86
CA HIS A 159 9.39 6.69 16.77
C HIS A 159 9.82 7.29 18.10
N SER A 160 8.90 7.91 18.85
CA SER A 160 9.13 8.34 20.22
C SER A 160 9.35 7.15 21.17
N TRP A 161 8.61 6.07 20.96
CA TRP A 161 8.82 4.82 21.68
C TRP A 161 10.21 4.24 21.40
N ASN A 162 10.61 4.17 20.12
CA ASN A 162 11.96 3.72 19.72
C ASN A 162 13.06 4.61 20.28
N MET A 163 12.86 5.94 20.28
CA MET A 163 13.81 6.88 20.87
C MET A 163 14.15 6.48 22.33
N ARG A 164 13.16 6.14 23.14
CA ARG A 164 13.37 5.73 24.54
C ARG A 164 13.92 4.31 24.67
N HIS A 165 13.44 3.36 23.89
CA HIS A 165 13.74 1.92 24.06
C HIS A 165 15.01 1.48 23.34
N LEU A 166 15.38 2.11 22.23
CA LEU A 166 16.58 1.75 21.47
C LEU A 166 17.75 2.69 21.72
N TYR A 167 17.46 3.96 21.99
CA TYR A 167 18.45 5.01 22.08
C TYR A 167 18.46 5.72 23.45
N GLY A 168 17.76 5.16 24.45
CA GLY A 168 17.73 5.70 25.81
C GLY A 168 19.13 5.84 26.39
N GLY A 169 19.49 7.06 26.78
CA GLY A 169 20.86 7.39 27.22
C GLY A 169 21.70 8.10 26.16
N SER A 170 21.27 8.22 24.93
CA SER A 170 21.88 9.03 23.87
C SER A 170 21.04 10.29 23.60
N PRO A 171 21.64 11.43 23.25
CA PRO A 171 20.93 12.67 22.91
C PRO A 171 20.35 12.56 21.48
N VAL A 172 19.37 11.69 21.30
CA VAL A 172 18.71 11.40 20.02
C VAL A 172 17.28 11.90 20.11
N ASP A 173 16.87 12.77 19.18
CA ASP A 173 15.48 13.18 19.08
C ASP A 173 14.63 12.17 18.29
N ARG A 174 13.33 12.44 18.20
CA ARG A 174 12.35 11.55 17.51
C ARG A 174 12.68 11.35 16.03
N ASP A 175 13.05 12.41 15.33
CA ASP A 175 13.29 12.34 13.88
C ASP A 175 14.62 11.67 13.58
N GLU A 176 15.62 11.90 14.41
CA GLU A 176 16.89 11.18 14.34
C GLU A 176 16.71 9.70 14.67
N ALA A 177 15.92 9.35 15.69
CA ALA A 177 15.57 7.95 15.99
C ALA A 177 14.90 7.25 14.80
N LYS A 178 14.00 7.96 14.10
CA LYS A 178 13.39 7.48 12.88
C LYS A 178 14.43 7.21 11.78
N VAL A 179 15.31 8.16 11.50
CA VAL A 179 16.34 8.02 10.46
C VAL A 179 17.30 6.88 10.80
N ARG A 180 17.79 6.80 12.03
CA ARG A 180 18.67 5.71 12.49
C ARG A 180 18.01 4.34 12.35
N PHE A 181 16.76 4.22 12.78
CA PHE A 181 16.02 2.96 12.67
C PHE A 181 15.92 2.47 11.22
N PHE A 182 15.51 3.33 10.28
CA PHE A 182 15.40 2.94 8.88
C PHE A 182 16.78 2.68 8.23
N SER A 183 17.80 3.44 8.60
CA SER A 183 19.17 3.17 8.16
C SER A 183 19.60 1.75 8.54
N THR A 184 19.39 1.36 9.81
CA THR A 184 19.70 0.01 10.29
C THR A 184 18.80 -1.06 9.64
N LEU A 185 17.51 -0.79 9.50
CA LEU A 185 16.57 -1.74 8.90
C LEU A 185 16.98 -2.15 7.48
N TYR A 186 17.44 -1.18 6.68
CA TYR A 186 17.84 -1.40 5.29
C TYR A 186 19.32 -1.76 5.10
N ASN A 187 20.16 -1.54 6.11
CA ASN A 187 21.56 -1.93 6.08
C ASN A 187 21.76 -3.33 6.66
N VAL A 188 22.10 -4.28 5.80
CA VAL A 188 22.27 -5.69 6.19
C VAL A 188 23.42 -5.92 7.17
N ASN A 189 24.45 -5.08 7.08
CA ASN A 189 25.65 -5.18 7.90
C ASN A 189 25.52 -4.47 9.25
N ASP A 190 24.43 -3.73 9.45
CA ASP A 190 24.18 -3.03 10.69
C ASP A 190 23.52 -3.95 11.72
N MET A 191 24.26 -4.28 12.77
CA MET A 191 23.83 -5.18 13.84
C MET A 191 23.33 -4.42 15.08
N SER A 192 23.14 -3.10 15.00
CA SER A 192 22.79 -2.27 16.16
C SER A 192 21.40 -2.59 16.75
N LEU A 193 20.51 -3.25 15.98
CA LEU A 193 19.24 -3.76 16.50
C LEU A 193 19.32 -5.18 17.07
N ASN A 194 20.48 -5.84 17.00
CA ASN A 194 20.64 -7.18 17.59
C ASN A 194 20.59 -7.08 19.11
N GLY A 195 19.82 -7.98 19.72
CA GLY A 195 19.55 -7.95 21.15
C GLY A 195 18.49 -6.94 21.60
N SER A 196 17.96 -6.14 20.67
CA SER A 196 16.79 -5.27 20.94
C SER A 196 15.48 -6.04 20.76
N VAL A 197 14.35 -5.34 20.94
CA VAL A 197 13.00 -5.86 20.65
C VAL A 197 12.78 -6.20 19.15
N TYR A 198 13.67 -5.75 18.28
CA TYR A 198 13.62 -6.02 16.84
C TYR A 198 14.57 -7.16 16.47
N ASN A 199 14.07 -8.40 16.53
CA ASN A 199 14.87 -9.60 16.31
C ASN A 199 14.94 -9.97 14.82
N ARG A 200 15.91 -9.42 14.09
CA ARG A 200 16.14 -9.69 12.66
C ARG A 200 16.31 -11.18 12.36
N GLU A 201 17.19 -11.86 13.10
CA GLU A 201 17.52 -13.27 12.87
C GLU A 201 16.32 -14.17 13.19
N GLY A 202 15.66 -13.94 14.31
CA GLY A 202 14.45 -14.68 14.68
C GLY A 202 13.30 -14.49 13.70
N VAL A 203 13.14 -13.29 13.13
CA VAL A 203 12.15 -13.04 12.09
C VAL A 203 12.54 -13.75 10.79
N LEU A 204 13.78 -13.63 10.35
CA LEU A 204 14.22 -14.30 9.12
C LEU A 204 14.15 -15.81 9.23
N SER A 205 14.52 -16.42 10.36
CA SER A 205 14.40 -17.88 10.57
C SER A 205 12.96 -18.40 10.43
N LYS A 206 11.97 -17.59 10.76
CA LYS A 206 10.54 -17.96 10.64
C LYS A 206 9.99 -17.81 9.23
N PHE A 207 10.44 -16.80 8.49
CA PHE A 207 9.78 -16.36 7.27
C PHE A 207 10.62 -16.50 6.00
N TYR A 208 11.92 -16.80 6.11
CA TYR A 208 12.83 -16.94 4.97
C TYR A 208 13.44 -18.33 4.93
N THR A 209 13.22 -19.06 3.83
CA THR A 209 13.74 -20.41 3.60
C THR A 209 14.04 -20.60 2.12
N ASP A 210 15.19 -21.16 1.77
CA ASP A 210 15.59 -21.51 0.40
C ASP A 210 15.45 -20.35 -0.60
N GLY A 211 15.93 -19.16 -0.21
CA GLY A 211 15.86 -17.99 -1.07
C GLY A 211 14.46 -17.41 -1.23
N LYS A 212 13.49 -17.77 -0.37
CA LYS A 212 12.11 -17.34 -0.45
C LYS A 212 11.59 -16.82 0.87
N ILE A 213 10.83 -15.73 0.81
CA ILE A 213 10.04 -15.23 1.93
C ILE A 213 8.63 -15.82 1.82
N ASN A 214 8.08 -16.28 2.96
CA ASN A 214 6.68 -16.60 3.14
C ASN A 214 6.09 -15.62 4.15
N THR A 215 5.34 -14.62 3.68
CA THR A 215 4.78 -13.58 4.56
C THR A 215 3.61 -14.12 5.41
N PRO A 216 3.32 -13.50 6.58
CA PRO A 216 2.14 -13.85 7.38
C PRO A 216 0.81 -13.66 6.62
N THR A 217 0.81 -12.80 5.60
CA THR A 217 -0.32 -12.54 4.72
C THR A 217 -0.44 -13.56 3.59
N GLY A 218 0.49 -14.54 3.55
CA GLY A 218 0.48 -15.67 2.62
C GLY A 218 1.15 -15.41 1.27
N ARG A 219 1.86 -14.30 1.11
CA ARG A 219 2.63 -13.99 -0.08
C ARG A 219 3.96 -14.76 -0.06
N GLN A 220 4.39 -15.28 -1.21
CA GLN A 220 5.70 -15.91 -1.39
C GLN A 220 6.54 -15.10 -2.37
N ILE A 221 7.75 -14.69 -1.97
CA ILE A 221 8.65 -13.85 -2.75
C ILE A 221 10.02 -14.52 -2.84
N GLU A 222 10.53 -14.71 -4.06
CA GLU A 222 11.91 -15.11 -4.29
C GLU A 222 12.81 -13.88 -4.14
N VAL A 223 13.80 -13.94 -3.24
CA VAL A 223 14.64 -12.78 -2.91
C VAL A 223 15.97 -13.22 -2.30
N GLU A 224 17.04 -12.46 -2.56
CA GLU A 224 18.32 -12.62 -1.89
C GLU A 224 18.20 -12.33 -0.38
N GLN A 225 18.95 -13.07 0.46
CA GLN A 225 18.92 -12.93 1.91
C GLN A 225 19.09 -11.48 2.39
N ARG A 226 19.99 -10.73 1.76
CA ARG A 226 20.25 -9.33 2.11
C ARG A 226 19.04 -8.41 2.00
N LYS A 227 18.06 -8.74 1.14
CA LYS A 227 16.82 -7.97 0.95
C LYS A 227 15.62 -8.61 1.63
N ALA A 228 15.80 -9.80 2.23
CA ALA A 228 14.70 -10.60 2.71
C ALA A 228 13.86 -9.88 3.76
N LEU A 229 14.51 -9.27 4.78
CA LEU A 229 13.79 -8.58 5.85
C LEU A 229 12.99 -7.37 5.33
N SER A 230 13.61 -6.50 4.53
CA SER A 230 12.93 -5.33 3.98
C SER A 230 11.76 -5.72 3.08
N TYR A 231 11.92 -6.76 2.25
CA TYR A 231 10.84 -7.25 1.39
C TYR A 231 9.71 -7.90 2.21
N LEU A 232 10.05 -8.63 3.26
CA LEU A 232 9.07 -9.22 4.20
C LEU A 232 8.22 -8.13 4.85
N ILE A 233 8.86 -7.11 5.42
CA ILE A 233 8.20 -6.02 6.11
C ILE A 233 7.33 -5.22 5.14
N GLN A 234 7.91 -4.73 4.03
CA GLN A 234 7.17 -3.96 3.03
C GLN A 234 5.97 -4.70 2.47
N SER A 235 6.16 -6.00 2.17
CA SER A 235 5.10 -6.81 1.60
C SER A 235 3.98 -7.08 2.60
N THR A 236 4.34 -7.35 3.86
CA THR A 236 3.37 -7.57 4.93
C THR A 236 2.57 -6.29 5.19
N THR A 237 3.24 -5.15 5.34
CA THR A 237 2.61 -3.83 5.55
C THR A 237 1.65 -3.49 4.41
N SER A 238 2.08 -3.63 3.16
CA SER A 238 1.23 -3.35 2.00
C SER A 238 -0.03 -4.21 1.97
N ASP A 239 0.12 -5.49 2.29
CA ASP A 239 -1.01 -6.42 2.33
C ASP A 239 -1.98 -6.11 3.49
N LEU A 240 -1.48 -5.69 4.67
CA LEU A 240 -2.29 -5.26 5.80
C LEU A 240 -3.11 -4.01 5.45
N THR A 241 -2.48 -2.99 4.87
CA THR A 241 -3.15 -1.76 4.44
C THR A 241 -4.27 -2.05 3.44
N LEU A 242 -4.01 -2.90 2.44
CA LEU A 242 -5.03 -3.29 1.46
C LEU A 242 -6.17 -4.11 2.08
N ASP A 243 -5.88 -4.99 3.04
CA ASP A 243 -6.92 -5.75 3.76
C ASP A 243 -7.81 -4.81 4.59
N ARG A 244 -7.23 -3.78 5.20
CA ARG A 244 -7.99 -2.76 5.93
C ARG A 244 -8.79 -1.87 5.00
N ALA A 245 -8.22 -1.45 3.88
CA ALA A 245 -8.96 -0.70 2.86
C ALA A 245 -10.18 -1.49 2.35
N VAL A 246 -10.06 -2.81 2.15
CA VAL A 246 -11.21 -3.69 1.81
C VAL A 246 -12.25 -3.72 2.93
N ALA A 247 -11.83 -3.78 4.20
CA ALA A 247 -12.75 -3.77 5.34
C ALA A 247 -13.50 -2.45 5.44
N LEU A 248 -12.81 -1.33 5.26
CA LEU A 248 -13.39 0.02 5.24
C LEU A 248 -14.38 0.18 4.09
N ASP A 249 -14.03 -0.26 2.88
CA ASP A 249 -14.93 -0.21 1.73
C ASP A 249 -16.23 -0.99 1.98
N LYS A 250 -16.11 -2.15 2.64
CA LYS A 250 -17.28 -2.94 3.05
C LYS A 250 -18.13 -2.26 4.13
N ALA A 251 -17.50 -1.61 5.11
CA ALA A 251 -18.21 -0.88 6.16
C ALA A 251 -18.96 0.34 5.62
N LEU A 252 -18.48 0.89 4.52
CA LEU A 252 -19.10 2.03 3.82
C LEU A 252 -20.11 1.59 2.74
N GLU A 253 -20.34 0.28 2.53
CA GLU A 253 -21.47 -0.17 1.69
C GLU A 253 -22.78 0.41 2.22
N ASN A 254 -23.65 0.88 1.34
CA ASN A 254 -24.92 1.51 1.66
C ASN A 254 -24.83 2.89 2.37
N THR A 255 -23.67 3.55 2.33
CA THR A 255 -23.51 4.94 2.72
C THR A 255 -23.17 5.81 1.50
N LYS A 256 -23.20 7.13 1.65
CA LYS A 256 -22.70 8.05 0.62
C LYS A 256 -21.17 8.13 0.61
N SER A 257 -20.56 7.78 1.73
CA SER A 257 -19.11 7.79 1.91
C SER A 257 -18.45 6.62 1.20
N LYS A 258 -17.17 6.75 0.88
CA LYS A 258 -16.43 5.73 0.12
C LYS A 258 -14.93 5.80 0.40
N VAL A 259 -14.21 4.73 0.07
CA VAL A 259 -12.75 4.79 -0.07
C VAL A 259 -12.44 5.59 -1.33
N ALA A 260 -11.73 6.71 -1.19
CA ALA A 260 -11.34 7.56 -2.29
C ALA A 260 -10.13 6.99 -3.04
N PHE A 261 -9.04 6.77 -2.32
CA PHE A 261 -7.80 6.22 -2.86
C PHE A 261 -6.90 5.69 -1.74
N VAL A 262 -5.84 4.98 -2.13
CA VAL A 262 -4.83 4.40 -1.21
C VAL A 262 -3.45 4.92 -1.62
N VAL A 263 -2.67 5.42 -0.65
CA VAL A 263 -1.32 5.94 -0.86
C VAL A 263 -0.37 5.27 0.13
N HIS A 264 0.40 4.30 -0.33
CA HIS A 264 1.32 3.50 0.49
C HIS A 264 0.61 2.78 1.66
N ASP A 265 0.79 3.27 2.86
CA ASP A 265 0.21 2.80 4.14
C ASP A 265 -0.95 3.70 4.63
N GLU A 266 -1.37 4.65 3.80
CA GLU A 266 -2.48 5.56 4.02
C GLU A 266 -3.72 5.12 3.22
N VAL A 267 -4.90 5.17 3.85
CA VAL A 267 -6.20 5.04 3.19
C VAL A 267 -6.96 6.36 3.34
N VAL A 268 -7.34 6.95 2.22
CA VAL A 268 -8.12 8.19 2.22
C VAL A 268 -9.57 7.87 1.90
N LEU A 269 -10.46 8.33 2.78
CA LEU A 269 -11.91 8.21 2.69
C LEU A 269 -12.50 9.53 2.19
N ASP A 270 -13.54 9.46 1.38
CA ASP A 270 -14.37 10.57 0.95
C ASP A 270 -15.70 10.47 1.72
N ILE A 271 -15.81 11.26 2.79
CA ILE A 271 -16.86 11.17 3.80
C ILE A 271 -17.93 12.23 3.55
N ALA A 272 -19.19 11.81 3.54
CA ALA A 272 -20.35 12.68 3.56
C ALA A 272 -20.63 13.16 4.99
N GLU A 273 -21.17 14.36 5.13
CA GLU A 273 -21.47 14.96 6.45
C GLU A 273 -22.35 14.07 7.34
N GLU A 274 -23.32 13.38 6.73
CA GLU A 274 -24.23 12.45 7.43
C GLU A 274 -23.55 11.20 7.97
N ASP A 275 -22.35 10.84 7.46
CA ASP A 275 -21.61 9.64 7.87
C ASP A 275 -20.44 9.96 8.82
N LYS A 276 -20.25 11.23 9.22
CA LYS A 276 -19.10 11.65 10.03
C LYS A 276 -18.99 10.95 11.38
N GLU A 277 -20.12 10.59 11.98
CA GLU A 277 -20.15 9.88 13.25
C GLU A 277 -19.55 8.48 13.20
N LYS A 278 -19.35 7.92 11.99
CA LYS A 278 -18.70 6.62 11.78
C LYS A 278 -17.16 6.70 11.83
N ILE A 279 -16.57 7.90 11.79
CA ILE A 279 -15.11 8.06 11.69
C ILE A 279 -14.36 7.33 12.82
N PRO A 280 -14.76 7.40 14.10
CA PRO A 280 -14.09 6.67 15.16
C PRO A 280 -14.11 5.15 14.95
N GLU A 281 -15.24 4.59 14.52
CA GLU A 281 -15.36 3.15 14.20
C GLU A 281 -14.47 2.76 13.01
N LEU A 282 -14.46 3.56 11.94
CA LEU A 282 -13.62 3.32 10.78
C LEU A 282 -12.13 3.37 11.14
N LYS A 283 -11.71 4.31 12.01
CA LYS A 283 -10.35 4.36 12.56
C LYS A 283 -10.02 3.08 13.32
N ALA A 284 -10.85 2.69 14.29
CA ALA A 284 -10.64 1.47 15.08
C ALA A 284 -10.55 0.22 14.18
N MET A 285 -11.39 0.16 13.14
CA MET A 285 -11.35 -0.91 12.14
C MET A 285 -10.05 -0.90 11.34
N PHE A 286 -9.51 0.27 10.98
CA PHE A 286 -8.23 0.40 10.28
C PHE A 286 -7.07 -0.04 11.15
N GLU A 287 -7.05 0.36 12.42
CA GLU A 287 -5.99 0.04 13.38
C GLU A 287 -5.92 -1.45 13.70
N ASN A 288 -7.08 -2.12 13.82
CA ASN A 288 -7.15 -3.53 14.16
C ASN A 288 -6.86 -4.42 12.95
N ASN A 289 -5.67 -4.99 12.87
CA ASN A 289 -5.22 -5.85 11.79
C ASN A 289 -4.70 -7.20 12.30
N LYS A 290 -4.29 -8.08 11.39
CA LYS A 290 -3.82 -9.45 11.71
C LYS A 290 -2.56 -9.52 12.58
N LEU A 291 -1.81 -8.45 12.67
CA LEU A 291 -0.58 -8.36 13.46
C LEU A 291 -0.74 -7.56 14.74
N GLY A 292 -1.95 -7.16 15.10
CA GLY A 292 -2.26 -6.41 16.30
C GLY A 292 -2.92 -5.06 15.99
N ASN A 293 -3.04 -4.23 17.03
CA ASN A 293 -3.65 -2.91 16.94
C ASN A 293 -2.58 -1.85 16.61
N PHE A 294 -2.48 -1.48 15.33
CA PHE A 294 -1.50 -0.49 14.84
C PHE A 294 -2.10 0.91 14.95
N MET A 295 -1.57 1.73 15.84
CA MET A 295 -1.98 3.12 15.96
C MET A 295 -1.95 3.84 14.60
N ALA A 296 -3.00 4.58 14.28
CA ALA A 296 -3.12 5.38 13.08
C ALA A 296 -3.32 6.86 13.40
N ASN A 297 -2.61 7.72 12.67
CA ASN A 297 -2.87 9.15 12.63
C ASN A 297 -4.11 9.39 11.78
N THR A 298 -5.01 10.25 12.26
CA THR A 298 -6.23 10.61 11.53
C THR A 298 -6.19 12.09 11.21
N LYS A 299 -6.41 12.42 9.93
CA LYS A 299 -6.52 13.81 9.47
C LYS A 299 -7.79 14.00 8.68
N ALA A 300 -8.38 15.18 8.76
CA ALA A 300 -9.56 15.54 7.97
C ALA A 300 -9.41 16.92 7.31
N GLY A 301 -10.03 17.11 6.14
CA GLY A 301 -9.97 18.37 5.43
C GLY A 301 -10.81 18.42 4.15
N LYS A 302 -10.96 19.62 3.61
CA LYS A 302 -11.67 19.90 2.36
C LYS A 302 -10.78 19.72 1.12
N SER A 303 -9.55 19.26 1.29
CA SER A 303 -8.64 18.86 0.21
C SER A 303 -7.56 17.94 0.74
N TYR A 304 -6.99 17.09 -0.12
CA TYR A 304 -5.95 16.12 0.26
C TYR A 304 -4.67 16.78 0.79
N GLY A 305 -4.33 17.99 0.31
CA GLY A 305 -3.12 18.72 0.75
C GLY A 305 -3.32 19.59 1.99
N LYS A 306 -4.57 19.84 2.40
CA LYS A 306 -4.92 20.74 3.52
C LYS A 306 -5.81 20.00 4.52
N MET A 307 -5.28 18.92 5.08
CA MET A 307 -5.93 18.18 6.16
C MET A 307 -5.26 18.51 7.48
N MET A 308 -6.07 18.65 8.53
CA MET A 308 -5.64 18.88 9.91
C MET A 308 -5.84 17.59 10.72
N GLU A 309 -5.03 17.42 11.75
CA GLU A 309 -5.15 16.31 12.67
C GLU A 309 -6.51 16.30 13.34
N LEU A 310 -7.17 15.16 13.30
CA LEU A 310 -8.46 14.92 13.94
C LEU A 310 -8.22 14.08 15.19
N LYS A 311 -8.43 14.68 16.35
CA LYS A 311 -8.37 13.99 17.64
C LYS A 311 -9.69 13.24 17.83
N LEU A 312 -9.63 11.92 17.93
CA LEU A 312 -10.77 11.00 18.10
C LEU A 312 -10.66 10.28 19.44
#